data_fbb834536748d0d8c3ba0affbd8abfca
#
_entry.id   fbb834536748d0d8c3ba0affbd8abfca
#
_cell.length_a   1.000
_cell.length_b   1.000
_cell.length_c   1.000
_cell.angle_alpha   90.00
_cell.angle_beta   90.00
_cell.angle_gamma   90.00
#
_symmetry.space_group_name_H-M   'P 1'
#
loop_
_entity.id
_entity.type
_entity.pdbx_description
1 polymer ?
#
loop_
_entity_poly.entity_id
_entity_poly.type
_entity_poly.pdbx_seq_one_letter_code
_entity_poly.pdbx_strand_id
1 'polypeptide(L)'
;MSRVKTKIMDFTIEIKDMVAMIVSIICGGIIGFEREYRSKSAGFRTIILISLGSTIFTIVSVHGVGADDRISANIITGIGFIGAGVIFKDRISVRGLTTAAVIWTSAAIGMTAGIGYHALAFALTLTTLAVLLMVTSVEKLIAKLQKEKVISITFRGPEFSQLMALELQLSQNGLSLDRLEVGKDQDKLTVVYKVSGNKNFLLGMNEILASSTEIVSFT
;
A
#
# COMPACT_ATOMS: atom_id res chain seq x y z
N MET A 1 28.79 -31.91 -40.85
CA MET A 1 27.94 -32.48 -39.80
C MET A 1 28.46 -31.99 -38.43
N SER A 2 27.97 -30.86 -38.01
CA SER A 2 28.34 -30.24 -36.71
C SER A 2 27.57 -30.97 -35.61
N ARG A 3 28.31 -31.66 -34.70
CA ARG A 3 27.72 -32.24 -33.49
C ARG A 3 27.28 -31.09 -32.59
N VAL A 4 25.98 -30.84 -32.52
CA VAL A 4 25.38 -30.05 -31.45
C VAL A 4 25.61 -30.83 -30.15
N LYS A 5 26.63 -30.44 -29.38
CA LYS A 5 26.80 -30.91 -27.99
C LYS A 5 25.59 -30.35 -27.21
N THR A 6 24.62 -31.21 -26.95
CA THR A 6 23.57 -30.96 -25.97
C THR A 6 24.28 -30.81 -24.62
N LYS A 7 24.52 -29.59 -24.18
CA LYS A 7 25.06 -29.30 -22.84
C LYS A 7 23.94 -29.64 -21.87
N ILE A 8 23.99 -30.86 -21.31
CA ILE A 8 23.10 -31.22 -20.18
C ILE A 8 23.42 -30.22 -19.09
N MET A 9 22.40 -29.43 -18.69
CA MET A 9 22.52 -28.49 -17.57
C MET A 9 22.62 -29.31 -16.28
N ASP A 10 23.85 -29.53 -15.79
CA ASP A 10 24.06 -29.95 -14.42
C ASP A 10 23.76 -28.75 -13.52
N PHE A 11 22.47 -28.63 -13.11
CA PHE A 11 22.06 -27.62 -12.17
C PHE A 11 22.52 -28.03 -10.77
N THR A 12 23.77 -27.70 -10.45
CA THR A 12 24.33 -27.92 -9.12
C THR A 12 24.06 -26.67 -8.27
N ILE A 13 23.36 -26.86 -7.15
CA ILE A 13 23.16 -25.79 -6.18
C ILE A 13 24.51 -25.43 -5.57
N GLU A 14 24.97 -24.23 -5.81
CA GLU A 14 26.21 -23.75 -5.22
C GLU A 14 25.95 -23.15 -3.82
N ILE A 15 26.97 -23.16 -2.97
CA ILE A 15 26.86 -22.57 -1.61
C ILE A 15 26.47 -21.10 -1.69
N LYS A 16 26.92 -20.38 -2.71
CA LYS A 16 26.55 -18.97 -2.94
C LYS A 16 25.04 -18.79 -3.15
N ASP A 17 24.37 -19.75 -3.81
CA ASP A 17 22.93 -19.69 -4.06
C ASP A 17 22.15 -19.89 -2.75
N MET A 18 22.62 -20.81 -1.90
CA MET A 18 22.04 -20.98 -0.56
C MET A 18 22.20 -19.74 0.30
N VAL A 19 23.37 -19.10 0.26
CA VAL A 19 23.61 -17.83 0.97
C VAL A 19 22.68 -16.74 0.45
N ALA A 20 22.51 -16.60 -0.87
CA ALA A 20 21.61 -15.64 -1.48
C ALA A 20 20.15 -15.83 -0.99
N MET A 21 19.67 -17.08 -0.96
CA MET A 21 18.34 -17.40 -0.46
C MET A 21 18.18 -17.05 1.03
N ILE A 22 19.16 -17.37 1.88
CA ILE A 22 19.14 -17.03 3.31
C ILE A 22 19.13 -15.52 3.51
N VAL A 23 19.99 -14.77 2.81
CA VAL A 23 20.02 -13.31 2.85
C VAL A 23 18.67 -12.72 2.45
N SER A 24 18.08 -13.23 1.38
CA SER A 24 16.77 -12.82 0.90
C SER A 24 15.66 -13.05 1.94
N ILE A 25 15.66 -14.21 2.59
CA ILE A 25 14.69 -14.53 3.66
C ILE A 25 14.85 -13.53 4.83
N ILE A 26 16.10 -13.25 5.23
CA ILE A 26 16.38 -12.30 6.32
C ILE A 26 15.90 -10.89 5.93
N CYS A 27 16.27 -10.40 4.74
CA CYS A 27 15.89 -9.09 4.24
C CYS A 27 14.38 -8.95 4.11
N GLY A 28 13.72 -9.93 3.48
CA GLY A 28 12.27 -10.01 3.37
C GLY A 28 11.58 -10.11 4.74
N GLY A 29 12.19 -10.85 5.68
CA GLY A 29 11.71 -10.98 7.06
C GLY A 29 11.72 -9.65 7.82
N ILE A 30 12.78 -8.86 7.70
CA ILE A 30 12.89 -7.55 8.35
C ILE A 30 11.79 -6.61 7.87
N ILE A 31 11.60 -6.50 6.57
CA ILE A 31 10.55 -5.64 5.98
C ILE A 31 9.17 -6.22 6.31
N GLY A 32 8.99 -7.54 6.12
CA GLY A 32 7.73 -8.21 6.37
C GLY A 32 7.26 -8.12 7.82
N PHE A 33 8.19 -8.14 8.78
CA PHE A 33 7.89 -7.95 10.20
C PHE A 33 7.27 -6.56 10.46
N GLU A 34 7.84 -5.51 9.90
CA GLU A 34 7.29 -4.15 9.99
C GLU A 34 5.89 -4.08 9.38
N ARG A 35 5.67 -4.75 8.23
CA ARG A 35 4.36 -4.80 7.57
C ARG A 35 3.30 -5.53 8.40
N GLU A 36 3.66 -6.69 8.95
CA GLU A 36 2.80 -7.46 9.85
C GLU A 36 2.46 -6.67 11.11
N TYR A 37 3.46 -6.09 11.77
CA TYR A 37 3.28 -5.27 12.97
C TYR A 37 2.31 -4.10 12.74
N ARG A 38 2.28 -3.55 11.53
CA ARG A 38 1.35 -2.47 11.16
C ARG A 38 0.05 -2.95 10.52
N SER A 39 -0.24 -4.24 10.56
CA SER A 39 -1.47 -4.84 10.00
C SER A 39 -1.71 -4.46 8.53
N LYS A 40 -0.65 -4.47 7.70
CA LYS A 40 -0.74 -4.21 6.27
C LYS A 40 -1.12 -5.49 5.52
N SER A 41 -1.79 -5.35 4.36
CA SER A 41 -2.31 -6.47 3.57
C SER A 41 -1.24 -7.46 3.09
N ALA A 42 -0.01 -7.00 2.79
CA ALA A 42 1.14 -7.86 2.55
C ALA A 42 2.03 -7.89 3.79
N GLY A 43 1.87 -8.92 4.63
CA GLY A 43 2.58 -9.11 5.88
C GLY A 43 3.84 -9.97 5.75
N PHE A 44 4.28 -10.54 6.89
CA PHE A 44 5.55 -11.24 7.06
C PHE A 44 5.77 -12.35 6.03
N ARG A 45 4.81 -13.28 5.91
CA ARG A 45 4.91 -14.43 4.99
C ARG A 45 4.98 -13.98 3.53
N THR A 46 4.13 -13.03 3.16
CA THR A 46 4.04 -12.54 1.78
C THR A 46 5.34 -11.90 1.33
N ILE A 47 5.90 -11.02 2.16
CA ILE A 47 7.14 -10.29 1.81
C ILE A 47 8.35 -11.22 1.72
N ILE A 48 8.48 -12.20 2.64
CA ILE A 48 9.54 -13.22 2.56
C ILE A 48 9.43 -14.00 1.25
N LEU A 49 8.22 -14.48 0.90
CA LEU A 49 8.02 -15.28 -0.30
C LEU A 49 8.27 -14.49 -1.58
N ILE A 50 7.93 -13.21 -1.62
CA ILE A 50 8.23 -12.33 -2.76
C ILE A 50 9.73 -12.15 -2.93
N SER A 51 10.45 -11.84 -1.84
CA SER A 51 11.90 -11.66 -1.87
C SER A 51 12.59 -12.95 -2.28
N LEU A 52 12.25 -14.07 -1.64
CA LEU A 52 12.81 -15.40 -1.94
C LEU A 52 12.50 -15.84 -3.38
N GLY A 53 11.26 -15.71 -3.85
CA GLY A 53 10.86 -16.06 -5.21
C GLY A 53 11.64 -15.26 -6.26
N SER A 54 11.82 -13.96 -6.03
CA SER A 54 12.64 -13.11 -6.91
C SER A 54 14.11 -13.54 -6.92
N THR A 55 14.65 -13.93 -5.75
CA THR A 55 16.02 -14.50 -5.65
C THR A 55 16.16 -15.78 -6.45
N ILE A 56 15.23 -16.72 -6.29
CA ILE A 56 15.26 -18.02 -7.01
C ILE A 56 15.21 -17.79 -8.52
N PHE A 57 14.28 -16.98 -9.02
CA PHE A 57 14.20 -16.68 -10.45
C PHE A 57 15.45 -15.99 -10.97
N THR A 58 16.07 -15.12 -10.17
CA THR A 58 17.34 -14.48 -10.54
C THR A 58 18.48 -15.47 -10.61
N ILE A 59 18.61 -16.39 -9.64
CA ILE A 59 19.59 -17.48 -9.67
C ILE A 59 19.41 -18.34 -10.94
N VAL A 60 18.17 -18.73 -11.25
CA VAL A 60 17.86 -19.49 -12.46
C VAL A 60 18.23 -18.71 -13.73
N SER A 61 18.00 -17.37 -13.73
CA SER A 61 18.37 -16.50 -14.86
C SER A 61 19.90 -16.46 -15.06
N VAL A 62 20.66 -16.35 -13.98
CA VAL A 62 22.13 -16.25 -14.02
C VAL A 62 22.78 -17.57 -14.43
N HIS A 63 22.24 -18.72 -13.98
CA HIS A 63 22.77 -20.05 -14.30
C HIS A 63 22.24 -20.61 -15.64
N GLY A 64 21.23 -19.99 -16.23
CA GLY A 64 20.62 -20.43 -17.49
C GLY A 64 21.56 -20.31 -18.69
N VAL A 65 21.37 -21.17 -19.69
CA VAL A 65 22.13 -21.11 -20.95
C VAL A 65 21.71 -19.88 -21.74
N GLY A 66 22.63 -18.92 -21.91
CA GLY A 66 22.41 -17.68 -22.62
C GLY A 66 21.94 -16.57 -21.67
N ALA A 67 22.72 -16.33 -20.57
CA ALA A 67 22.52 -15.25 -19.57
C ALA A 67 21.60 -14.11 -20.06
N ASP A 68 20.31 -14.42 -20.16
CA ASP A 68 19.34 -13.55 -20.82
C ASP A 68 18.69 -12.75 -19.70
N ASP A 69 18.87 -11.44 -19.70
CA ASP A 69 18.19 -10.48 -18.82
C ASP A 69 16.64 -10.58 -18.90
N ARG A 70 16.14 -11.42 -19.81
CA ARG A 70 14.71 -11.64 -20.08
C ARG A 70 13.95 -12.18 -18.87
N ILE A 71 14.55 -13.14 -18.11
CA ILE A 71 13.86 -13.67 -16.90
C ILE A 71 13.80 -12.57 -15.85
N SER A 72 14.88 -11.85 -15.64
CA SER A 72 14.92 -10.73 -14.69
C SER A 72 13.93 -9.63 -15.06
N ALA A 73 13.82 -9.27 -16.35
CA ALA A 73 12.82 -8.32 -16.83
C ALA A 73 11.38 -8.81 -16.61
N ASN A 74 11.12 -10.11 -16.81
CA ASN A 74 9.82 -10.71 -16.57
C ASN A 74 9.43 -10.76 -15.09
N ILE A 75 10.41 -10.89 -14.17
CA ILE A 75 10.15 -10.77 -12.73
C ILE A 75 9.55 -9.39 -12.42
N ILE A 76 10.20 -8.33 -12.91
CA ILE A 76 9.75 -6.94 -12.67
C ILE A 76 8.32 -6.73 -13.17
N THR A 77 8.01 -7.25 -14.36
CA THR A 77 6.66 -7.18 -14.94
C THR A 77 5.65 -7.98 -14.11
N GLY A 78 6.00 -9.21 -13.72
CA GLY A 78 5.12 -10.11 -12.94
C GLY A 78 4.79 -9.56 -11.54
N ILE A 79 5.77 -8.97 -10.88
CA ILE A 79 5.56 -8.32 -9.57
C ILE A 79 4.63 -7.10 -9.71
N GLY A 80 4.65 -6.40 -10.82
CA GLY A 80 3.70 -5.32 -11.11
C GLY A 80 2.24 -5.80 -11.07
N PHE A 81 1.94 -7.00 -11.57
CA PHE A 81 0.61 -7.60 -11.51
C PHE A 81 0.18 -7.91 -10.06
N ILE A 82 1.08 -8.49 -9.25
CA ILE A 82 0.82 -8.75 -7.82
C ILE A 82 0.61 -7.43 -7.07
N GLY A 83 1.45 -6.41 -7.37
CA GLY A 83 1.30 -5.07 -6.80
C GLY A 83 -0.04 -4.43 -7.13
N ALA A 84 -0.50 -4.54 -8.37
CA ALA A 84 -1.82 -4.05 -8.77
C ALA A 84 -2.95 -4.76 -8.01
N GLY A 85 -2.83 -6.06 -7.76
CA GLY A 85 -3.82 -6.87 -7.03
C GLY A 85 -4.04 -6.47 -5.57
N VAL A 86 -3.14 -5.70 -4.95
CA VAL A 86 -3.29 -5.20 -3.57
C VAL A 86 -3.77 -3.76 -3.49
N ILE A 87 -4.02 -3.11 -4.63
CA ILE A 87 -4.54 -1.75 -4.70
C ILE A 87 -6.06 -1.80 -4.84
N PHE A 88 -6.75 -1.23 -3.88
CA PHE A 88 -8.21 -1.12 -3.88
C PHE A 88 -8.62 0.35 -4.01
N LYS A 89 -9.47 0.63 -5.00
CA LYS A 89 -10.07 1.95 -5.20
C LYS A 89 -11.51 1.92 -4.73
N ASP A 90 -11.81 2.72 -3.73
CA ASP A 90 -13.17 3.03 -3.30
C ASP A 90 -13.57 4.41 -3.82
N ARG A 91 -14.84 4.81 -3.67
CA ARG A 91 -15.36 6.11 -4.14
C ARG A 91 -14.53 7.30 -3.64
N ILE A 92 -14.02 7.23 -2.43
CA ILE A 92 -13.39 8.36 -1.72
C ILE A 92 -11.89 8.17 -1.55
N SER A 93 -11.37 6.93 -1.59
CA SER A 93 -9.97 6.64 -1.25
C SER A 93 -9.36 5.54 -2.12
N VAL A 94 -8.05 5.62 -2.28
CA VAL A 94 -7.23 4.53 -2.85
C VAL A 94 -6.38 3.96 -1.73
N ARG A 95 -6.47 2.65 -1.51
CA ARG A 95 -5.71 1.93 -0.48
C ARG A 95 -4.77 0.93 -1.13
N GLY A 96 -3.68 0.57 -0.43
CA GLY A 96 -2.75 -0.45 -0.89
C GLY A 96 -1.56 0.06 -1.71
N LEU A 97 -1.49 1.35 -2.08
CA LEU A 97 -0.39 1.91 -2.86
C LEU A 97 0.98 1.68 -2.21
N THR A 98 1.11 1.98 -0.92
CA THR A 98 2.36 1.72 -0.17
C THR A 98 2.68 0.23 -0.10
N THR A 99 1.66 -0.63 0.04
CA THR A 99 1.85 -2.09 0.04
C THR A 99 2.38 -2.57 -1.30
N ALA A 100 1.81 -2.09 -2.41
CA ALA A 100 2.29 -2.42 -3.75
C ALA A 100 3.74 -1.98 -3.97
N ALA A 101 4.11 -0.78 -3.51
CA ALA A 101 5.49 -0.28 -3.58
C ALA A 101 6.45 -1.15 -2.75
N VAL A 102 6.06 -1.60 -1.55
CA VAL A 102 6.87 -2.49 -0.72
C VAL A 102 7.05 -3.86 -1.36
N ILE A 103 6.02 -4.43 -1.96
CA ILE A 103 6.08 -5.69 -2.72
C ILE A 103 7.13 -5.56 -3.84
N TRP A 104 7.05 -4.47 -4.62
CA TRP A 104 7.97 -4.20 -5.72
C TRP A 104 9.43 -4.03 -5.24
N THR A 105 9.64 -3.26 -4.17
CA THR A 105 10.96 -3.05 -3.56
C THR A 105 11.54 -4.34 -2.97
N SER A 106 10.70 -5.17 -2.33
CA SER A 106 11.14 -6.46 -1.76
C SER A 106 11.56 -7.44 -2.84
N ALA A 107 10.91 -7.42 -4.01
CA ALA A 107 11.34 -8.20 -5.17
C ALA A 107 12.71 -7.73 -5.68
N ALA A 108 12.93 -6.40 -5.78
CA ALA A 108 14.22 -5.83 -6.18
C ALA A 108 15.36 -6.22 -5.22
N ILE A 109 15.10 -6.23 -3.90
CA ILE A 109 16.04 -6.69 -2.88
C ILE A 109 16.35 -8.18 -3.08
N GLY A 110 15.34 -9.01 -3.34
CA GLY A 110 15.52 -10.43 -3.64
C GLY A 110 16.35 -10.66 -4.89
N MET A 111 16.11 -9.91 -5.97
CA MET A 111 16.91 -9.95 -7.19
C MET A 111 18.38 -9.59 -6.91
N THR A 112 18.60 -8.52 -6.13
CA THR A 112 19.95 -8.08 -5.74
C THR A 112 20.70 -9.15 -4.96
N ALA A 113 20.03 -9.85 -4.05
CA ALA A 113 20.59 -11.00 -3.32
C ALA A 113 20.91 -12.15 -4.27
N GLY A 114 20.01 -12.44 -5.24
CA GLY A 114 20.18 -13.51 -6.23
C GLY A 114 21.36 -13.32 -7.18
N ILE A 115 21.73 -12.07 -7.47
CA ILE A 115 22.96 -11.76 -8.24
C ILE A 115 24.22 -11.93 -7.39
N GLY A 116 24.09 -12.03 -6.05
CA GLY A 116 25.21 -12.17 -5.12
C GLY A 116 25.64 -10.87 -4.44
N TYR A 117 24.94 -9.75 -4.67
CA TYR A 117 25.23 -8.45 -4.02
C TYR A 117 24.61 -8.35 -2.62
N HIS A 118 25.03 -9.24 -1.72
CA HIS A 118 24.42 -9.38 -0.39
C HIS A 118 24.49 -8.11 0.46
N ALA A 119 25.63 -7.41 0.47
CA ALA A 119 25.80 -6.16 1.20
C ALA A 119 24.85 -5.08 0.68
N LEU A 120 24.65 -4.99 -0.63
CA LEU A 120 23.71 -4.06 -1.24
C LEU A 120 22.25 -4.42 -0.88
N ALA A 121 21.90 -5.71 -0.88
CA ALA A 121 20.58 -6.17 -0.47
C ALA A 121 20.26 -5.75 0.98
N PHE A 122 21.20 -5.89 1.91
CA PHE A 122 21.06 -5.38 3.27
C PHE A 122 20.94 -3.86 3.34
N ALA A 123 21.77 -3.13 2.60
CA ALA A 123 21.68 -1.67 2.55
C ALA A 123 20.31 -1.19 2.03
N LEU A 124 19.80 -1.81 0.97
CA LEU A 124 18.46 -1.53 0.42
C LEU A 124 17.36 -1.87 1.42
N THR A 125 17.49 -2.96 2.16
CA THR A 125 16.56 -3.36 3.21
C THR A 125 16.49 -2.30 4.32
N LEU A 126 17.65 -1.86 4.82
CA LEU A 126 17.72 -0.83 5.85
C LEU A 126 17.17 0.51 5.36
N THR A 127 17.48 0.89 4.13
CA THR A 127 16.95 2.11 3.51
C THR A 127 15.43 2.04 3.38
N THR A 128 14.91 0.91 2.90
CA THR A 128 13.45 0.69 2.78
C THR A 128 12.78 0.79 4.14
N LEU A 129 13.34 0.12 5.16
CA LEU A 129 12.83 0.17 6.52
C LEU A 129 12.86 1.60 7.08
N ALA A 130 13.96 2.33 6.88
CA ALA A 130 14.08 3.72 7.29
C ALA A 130 12.99 4.60 6.67
N VAL A 131 12.75 4.48 5.36
CA VAL A 131 11.67 5.20 4.66
C VAL A 131 10.31 4.86 5.27
N LEU A 132 10.01 3.58 5.50
CA LEU A 132 8.72 3.15 6.07
C LEU A 132 8.48 3.71 7.48
N LEU A 133 9.53 3.79 8.30
CA LEU A 133 9.46 4.34 9.65
C LEU A 133 9.35 5.87 9.64
N MET A 134 10.13 6.55 8.80
CA MET A 134 10.12 8.01 8.67
C MET A 134 8.79 8.52 8.13
N VAL A 135 8.29 7.94 7.04
CA VAL A 135 7.02 8.37 6.42
C VAL A 135 5.87 8.33 7.42
N THR A 136 5.80 7.31 8.26
CA THR A 136 4.76 7.23 9.30
C THR A 136 4.83 8.37 10.32
N SER A 137 6.04 8.81 10.66
CA SER A 137 6.23 9.94 11.58
C SER A 137 5.83 11.25 10.93
N VAL A 138 6.18 11.42 9.65
CA VAL A 138 5.79 12.58 8.84
C VAL A 138 4.27 12.61 8.62
N GLU A 139 3.64 11.48 8.28
CA GLU A 139 2.17 11.37 8.15
C GLU A 139 1.46 11.78 9.45
N LYS A 140 1.94 11.33 10.61
CA LYS A 140 1.40 11.74 11.91
C LYS A 140 1.55 13.25 12.16
N LEU A 141 2.67 13.84 11.73
CA LEU A 141 2.89 15.28 11.83
C LEU A 141 1.96 16.05 10.90
N ILE A 142 1.83 15.62 9.65
CA ILE A 142 0.93 16.20 8.66
C ILE A 142 -0.53 16.09 9.14
N ALA A 143 -0.95 14.91 9.59
CA ALA A 143 -2.30 14.70 10.14
C ALA A 143 -2.58 15.57 11.37
N LYS A 144 -1.56 15.92 12.15
CA LYS A 144 -1.69 16.86 13.27
C LYS A 144 -1.84 18.30 12.77
N LEU A 145 -1.25 18.63 11.63
CA LEU A 145 -1.33 19.96 10.99
C LEU A 145 -2.56 20.10 10.09
N GLN A 146 -2.97 19.02 9.42
CA GLN A 146 -4.19 19.00 8.61
C GLN A 146 -5.43 18.98 9.51
N LYS A 147 -6.15 20.06 9.46
CA LYS A 147 -7.43 20.25 10.14
C LYS A 147 -8.60 19.90 9.20
N GLU A 148 -8.42 18.93 8.33
CA GLU A 148 -9.39 18.55 7.31
C GLU A 148 -9.81 17.08 7.49
N LYS A 149 -11.08 16.79 7.34
CA LYS A 149 -11.66 15.45 7.35
C LYS A 149 -12.66 15.33 6.20
N VAL A 150 -12.62 14.24 5.46
CA VAL A 150 -13.68 13.92 4.48
C VAL A 150 -14.69 13.03 5.18
N ILE A 151 -15.95 13.41 5.11
CA ILE A 151 -17.07 12.65 5.68
C ILE A 151 -18.15 12.44 4.62
N SER A 152 -18.76 11.27 4.64
CA SER A 152 -19.95 10.97 3.84
C SER A 152 -21.17 10.92 4.77
N ILE A 153 -22.18 11.71 4.48
CA ILE A 153 -23.42 11.80 5.27
C ILE A 153 -24.58 11.36 4.40
N THR A 154 -25.38 10.42 4.90
CA THR A 154 -26.60 9.96 4.23
C THR A 154 -27.81 10.42 5.02
N PHE A 155 -28.65 11.23 4.39
CA PHE A 155 -29.90 11.74 4.93
C PHE A 155 -31.05 10.77 4.65
N ARG A 156 -32.07 10.80 5.53
CA ARG A 156 -33.26 9.94 5.45
C ARG A 156 -34.20 10.32 4.32
N GLY A 157 -34.21 11.62 3.91
CA GLY A 157 -35.07 12.14 2.86
C GLY A 157 -34.26 12.82 1.75
N PRO A 158 -34.89 13.07 0.59
CA PRO A 158 -34.22 13.75 -0.54
C PRO A 158 -34.23 15.29 -0.41
N GLU A 159 -34.62 15.83 0.73
CA GLU A 159 -34.84 17.25 0.91
C GLU A 159 -33.54 18.04 1.13
N PHE A 160 -33.27 18.98 0.25
CA PHE A 160 -32.12 19.87 0.35
C PHE A 160 -32.17 20.82 1.56
N SER A 161 -33.35 21.04 2.13
CA SER A 161 -33.57 21.86 3.33
C SER A 161 -32.80 21.31 4.54
N GLN A 162 -32.82 19.99 4.72
CA GLN A 162 -32.11 19.30 5.81
C GLN A 162 -30.60 19.46 5.69
N LEU A 163 -30.08 19.36 4.47
CA LEU A 163 -28.67 19.57 4.14
C LEU A 163 -28.24 21.00 4.46
N MET A 164 -29.03 22.01 4.04
CA MET A 164 -28.75 23.43 4.34
C MET A 164 -28.77 23.71 5.84
N ALA A 165 -29.71 23.12 6.56
CA ALA A 165 -29.81 23.30 8.01
C ALA A 165 -28.60 22.76 8.73
N LEU A 166 -28.12 21.56 8.34
CA LEU A 166 -26.91 20.95 8.90
C LEU A 166 -25.66 21.78 8.58
N GLU A 167 -25.52 22.26 7.34
CA GLU A 167 -24.37 23.09 6.95
C GLU A 167 -24.32 24.39 7.76
N LEU A 168 -25.48 25.04 7.95
CA LEU A 168 -25.55 26.22 8.75
C LEU A 168 -25.16 25.96 10.21
N GLN A 169 -25.66 24.86 10.79
CA GLN A 169 -25.36 24.47 12.16
C GLN A 169 -23.85 24.16 12.34
N LEU A 170 -23.24 23.43 11.42
CA LEU A 170 -21.81 23.11 11.48
C LEU A 170 -20.94 24.35 11.23
N SER A 171 -21.34 25.23 10.33
CA SER A 171 -20.67 26.51 10.06
C SER A 171 -20.71 27.45 11.28
N GLN A 172 -21.82 27.54 11.99
CA GLN A 172 -21.95 28.31 13.23
C GLN A 172 -21.02 27.79 14.33
N ASN A 173 -20.70 26.50 14.31
CA ASN A 173 -19.71 25.87 15.20
C ASN A 173 -18.26 25.97 14.70
N GLY A 174 -17.97 26.86 13.75
CA GLY A 174 -16.62 27.16 13.29
C GLY A 174 -16.00 26.08 12.37
N LEU A 175 -16.84 25.26 11.71
CA LEU A 175 -16.44 24.30 10.70
C LEU A 175 -16.74 24.87 9.31
N SER A 176 -15.80 24.73 8.38
CA SER A 176 -16.00 25.00 6.96
C SER A 176 -16.30 23.68 6.25
N LEU A 177 -17.34 23.67 5.42
CA LEU A 177 -17.78 22.51 4.67
C LEU A 177 -17.73 22.80 3.17
N ASP A 178 -16.92 22.01 2.46
CA ASP A 178 -16.89 21.99 1.00
C ASP A 178 -17.58 20.72 0.50
N ARG A 179 -18.60 20.86 -0.33
CA ARG A 179 -19.29 19.72 -0.95
C ARG A 179 -18.40 19.14 -2.05
N LEU A 180 -18.01 17.88 -1.91
CA LEU A 180 -17.23 17.17 -2.93
C LEU A 180 -18.13 16.41 -3.89
N GLU A 181 -19.17 15.76 -3.38
CA GLU A 181 -20.09 14.94 -4.16
C GLU A 181 -21.48 14.97 -3.55
N VAL A 182 -22.50 14.97 -4.40
CA VAL A 182 -23.90 14.83 -4.01
C VAL A 182 -24.51 13.73 -4.85
N GLY A 183 -24.98 12.68 -4.18
CA GLY A 183 -25.66 11.55 -4.80
C GLY A 183 -27.06 11.39 -4.23
N LYS A 184 -28.02 11.10 -5.11
CA LYS A 184 -29.40 10.75 -4.73
C LYS A 184 -29.66 9.33 -5.17
N ASP A 185 -30.04 8.47 -4.23
CA ASP A 185 -30.45 7.10 -4.49
C ASP A 185 -31.82 6.85 -3.85
N GLN A 186 -32.85 6.65 -4.72
CA GLN A 186 -34.26 6.52 -4.31
C GLN A 186 -34.69 7.69 -3.39
N ASP A 187 -34.96 7.42 -2.12
CA ASP A 187 -35.40 8.39 -1.12
C ASP A 187 -34.28 8.85 -0.18
N LYS A 188 -33.02 8.58 -0.51
CA LYS A 188 -31.87 8.97 0.32
C LYS A 188 -30.97 9.94 -0.43
N LEU A 189 -30.52 10.98 0.28
CA LEU A 189 -29.52 11.92 -0.20
C LEU A 189 -28.20 11.65 0.50
N THR A 190 -27.18 11.32 -0.28
CA THR A 190 -25.81 11.12 0.24
C THR A 190 -24.92 12.26 -0.22
N VAL A 191 -24.26 12.93 0.72
CA VAL A 191 -23.35 14.03 0.42
C VAL A 191 -21.99 13.76 1.03
N VAL A 192 -20.95 13.95 0.24
CA VAL A 192 -19.55 13.86 0.68
C VAL A 192 -19.05 15.29 0.91
N TYR A 193 -18.63 15.55 2.14
CA TYR A 193 -18.06 16.83 2.54
C TYR A 193 -16.59 16.71 2.87
N LYS A 194 -15.83 17.72 2.47
CA LYS A 194 -14.54 18.04 3.03
C LYS A 194 -14.75 19.06 4.13
N VAL A 195 -14.58 18.65 5.38
CA VAL A 195 -14.77 19.49 6.55
C VAL A 195 -13.42 19.95 7.06
N SER A 196 -13.24 21.25 7.23
CA SER A 196 -12.05 21.84 7.81
C SER A 196 -12.41 22.68 9.03
N GLY A 197 -11.55 22.60 10.06
CA GLY A 197 -11.79 23.33 11.30
C GLY A 197 -10.82 23.00 12.42
N ASN A 198 -11.03 23.59 13.60
CA ASN A 198 -10.22 23.28 14.76
C ASN A 198 -10.50 21.84 15.26
N LYS A 199 -9.48 21.17 15.81
CA LYS A 199 -9.57 19.78 16.33
C LYS A 199 -10.73 19.58 17.30
N ASN A 200 -11.01 20.55 18.18
CA ASN A 200 -12.09 20.46 19.16
C ASN A 200 -13.47 20.50 18.50
N PHE A 201 -13.62 21.30 17.44
CA PHE A 201 -14.87 21.37 16.68
C PHE A 201 -15.10 20.12 15.83
N LEU A 202 -14.03 19.52 15.27
CA LEU A 202 -14.12 18.25 14.55
C LEU A 202 -14.51 17.07 15.46
N LEU A 203 -14.15 17.10 16.73
CA LEU A 203 -14.62 16.12 17.71
C LEU A 203 -16.08 16.30 18.05
N GLY A 204 -16.53 17.55 18.29
CA GLY A 204 -17.93 17.88 18.56
C GLY A 204 -18.86 17.61 17.37
N MET A 205 -18.35 17.65 16.14
CA MET A 205 -19.12 17.33 14.95
C MET A 205 -19.76 15.94 15.01
N ASN A 206 -19.04 14.93 15.49
CA ASN A 206 -19.57 13.57 15.60
C ASN A 206 -20.79 13.51 16.53
N GLU A 207 -20.83 14.31 17.61
CA GLU A 207 -21.97 14.39 18.52
C GLU A 207 -23.17 15.05 17.85
N ILE A 208 -22.95 16.11 17.08
CA ILE A 208 -23.99 16.79 16.30
C ILE A 208 -24.58 15.84 15.26
N LEU A 209 -23.75 15.13 14.52
CA LEU A 209 -24.19 14.18 13.50
C LEU A 209 -24.95 12.99 14.11
N ALA A 210 -24.49 12.47 15.25
CA ALA A 210 -25.13 11.35 15.94
C ALA A 210 -26.47 11.73 16.60
N SER A 211 -26.65 13.00 17.00
CA SER A 211 -27.87 13.48 17.61
C SER A 211 -28.96 13.88 16.59
N SER A 212 -28.60 14.03 15.32
CA SER A 212 -29.53 14.40 14.26
C SER A 212 -30.43 13.24 13.86
N THR A 213 -31.75 13.40 13.97
CA THR A 213 -32.76 12.41 13.57
C THR A 213 -32.86 12.21 12.05
N GLU A 214 -32.35 13.15 11.30
CA GLU A 214 -32.46 13.22 9.84
C GLU A 214 -31.33 12.44 9.16
N ILE A 215 -30.26 12.11 9.90
CA ILE A 215 -29.09 11.36 9.40
C ILE A 215 -29.30 9.86 9.62
N VAL A 216 -29.16 9.08 8.55
CA VAL A 216 -29.23 7.61 8.59
C VAL A 216 -27.86 7.01 8.92
N SER A 217 -26.81 7.55 8.31
CA SER A 217 -25.42 7.08 8.53
C SER A 217 -24.43 8.19 8.17
N PHE A 218 -23.28 8.15 8.82
CA PHE A 218 -22.12 8.96 8.46
C PHE A 218 -20.83 8.16 8.65
N THR A 219 -19.83 8.39 7.79
CA THR A 219 -18.52 7.71 7.81
C THR A 219 -17.41 8.69 7.50
#